data_e42bbb8108b07e086de06984c515d070
#
_entry.id   e42bbb8108b07e086de06984c515d070
#
_cell.length_a   1.000
_cell.length_b   1.000
_cell.length_c   1.000
_cell.angle_alpha   90.00
_cell.angle_beta   90.00
_cell.angle_gamma   90.00
#
_symmetry.space_group_name_H-M   'P 1'
#
loop_
_entity.id
_entity.type
_entity.pdbx_description
1 polymer ?
#
loop_
_entity_poly.entity_id
_entity_poly.type
_entity_poly.pdbx_seq_one_letter_code
_entity_poly.pdbx_strand_id
1 'polypeptide(L)'
;MQTQPIETNDTKSYLNSPTIPDLAGIKARQKATWEAGDFGQIARSIENVAEEFMARQPLVCGARVLDVACGTGNLAIIAARNGCTVGGIDIASNLIAQARARAAEVKLNIDFKEADAEALPFADEQFDLVVSMFGVMFTPRPEVAAAELQRVTKPGGQIALANWTPEGFIGKMFKVFKAHLPPPPAGVPSPMGWGDEATVRERLQHGFTNVRLTRRTAQMRYPFSPAETVEFFRQYYGPTLKAFAALDAAAQEALRHDLIELQTAHNIAKTPGTTEVAAEYLEIVATRS
;
A
#
# COMPACT_ATOMS: atom_id res chain seq x y z
N MET A 1 61.60 40.85 23.61
CA MET A 1 60.74 40.39 22.45
C MET A 1 60.26 39.00 22.76
N GLN A 2 59.02 38.89 23.26
CA GLN A 2 58.38 37.59 23.54
C GLN A 2 57.44 37.32 22.37
N THR A 3 57.68 36.23 21.68
CA THR A 3 56.82 35.67 20.64
C THR A 3 55.79 34.75 21.28
N GLN A 4 54.49 35.09 21.18
CA GLN A 4 53.40 34.24 21.57
C GLN A 4 53.14 33.14 20.46
N PRO A 5 52.70 31.93 20.81
CA PRO A 5 52.34 30.92 19.85
C PRO A 5 50.91 31.16 19.34
N ILE A 6 50.72 30.89 18.03
CA ILE A 6 49.44 30.95 17.32
C ILE A 6 48.66 29.67 17.66
N GLU A 7 47.48 29.81 18.30
CA GLU A 7 46.51 28.71 18.45
C GLU A 7 45.91 28.38 17.09
N THR A 8 46.14 27.18 16.61
CA THR A 8 45.46 26.59 15.46
C THR A 8 44.08 26.11 15.90
N ASN A 9 43.04 26.78 15.43
CA ASN A 9 41.64 26.45 15.63
C ASN A 9 41.30 25.18 14.83
N ASP A 10 41.22 24.05 15.51
CA ASP A 10 40.89 22.75 14.94
C ASP A 10 39.37 22.70 14.68
N THR A 11 38.95 23.10 13.49
CA THR A 11 37.57 22.99 13.01
C THR A 11 37.28 21.54 12.75
N LYS A 12 36.76 20.80 13.77
CA LYS A 12 36.12 19.52 13.61
C LYS A 12 34.89 19.69 12.73
N SER A 13 35.07 19.48 11.44
CA SER A 13 33.99 19.24 10.48
C SER A 13 33.31 17.91 10.85
N TYR A 14 32.17 18.00 11.55
CA TYR A 14 31.26 16.88 11.70
C TYR A 14 30.58 16.65 10.36
N LEU A 15 31.18 15.81 9.54
CA LEU A 15 30.53 15.21 8.39
C LEU A 15 29.36 14.35 8.93
N ASN A 16 28.15 14.88 8.85
CA ASN A 16 26.93 14.11 8.99
C ASN A 16 26.91 13.09 7.84
N SER A 17 27.46 11.92 8.05
CA SER A 17 27.24 10.78 7.17
C SER A 17 25.74 10.51 7.15
N PRO A 18 25.10 10.39 5.99
CA PRO A 18 23.69 10.04 5.92
C PRO A 18 23.51 8.69 6.63
N THR A 19 22.73 8.67 7.70
CA THR A 19 22.38 7.43 8.38
C THR A 19 21.65 6.52 7.39
N ILE A 20 22.27 5.41 7.04
CA ILE A 20 21.64 4.38 6.21
C ILE A 20 20.41 3.88 6.98
N PRO A 21 19.21 3.95 6.40
CA PRO A 21 18.02 3.48 7.09
C PRO A 21 18.16 2.00 7.49
N ASP A 22 17.75 1.65 8.71
CA ASP A 22 17.60 0.25 9.13
C ASP A 22 16.43 -0.40 8.38
N LEU A 23 16.69 -0.85 7.16
CA LEU A 23 15.68 -1.45 6.29
C LEU A 23 15.08 -2.74 6.88
N ALA A 24 15.88 -3.54 7.57
CA ALA A 24 15.41 -4.77 8.19
C ALA A 24 14.39 -4.45 9.31
N GLY A 25 14.73 -3.50 10.18
CA GLY A 25 13.83 -3.03 11.22
C GLY A 25 12.58 -2.32 10.67
N ILE A 26 12.69 -1.56 9.57
CA ILE A 26 11.54 -0.94 8.91
C ILE A 26 10.59 -2.02 8.37
N LYS A 27 11.09 -3.01 7.64
CA LYS A 27 10.28 -4.12 7.09
C LYS A 27 9.66 -4.99 8.18
N ALA A 28 10.39 -5.26 9.26
CA ALA A 28 9.85 -5.98 10.41
C ALA A 28 8.67 -5.21 11.07
N ARG A 29 8.78 -3.88 11.22
CA ARG A 29 7.69 -3.05 11.72
C ARG A 29 6.50 -3.00 10.76
N GLN A 30 6.74 -2.94 9.45
CA GLN A 30 5.67 -3.00 8.44
C GLN A 30 4.94 -4.33 8.51
N LYS A 31 5.68 -5.46 8.52
CA LYS A 31 5.08 -6.79 8.69
C LYS A 31 4.22 -6.84 9.96
N ALA A 32 4.76 -6.44 11.11
CA ALA A 32 4.02 -6.40 12.37
C ALA A 32 2.81 -5.45 12.36
N THR A 33 2.80 -4.43 11.50
CA THR A 33 1.65 -3.55 11.31
C THR A 33 0.56 -4.24 10.50
N TRP A 34 0.89 -4.91 9.39
CA TRP A 34 -0.08 -5.62 8.56
C TRP A 34 -0.58 -6.92 9.18
N GLU A 35 0.20 -7.53 10.06
CA GLU A 35 -0.21 -8.67 10.88
C GLU A 35 -1.08 -8.27 12.09
N ALA A 36 -1.14 -6.97 12.41
CA ALA A 36 -1.99 -6.47 13.49
C ALA A 36 -3.45 -6.31 13.03
N GLY A 37 -4.38 -6.65 13.89
CA GLY A 37 -5.81 -6.61 13.57
C GLY A 37 -6.24 -7.74 12.62
N ASP A 38 -7.25 -7.45 11.80
CA ASP A 38 -7.76 -8.35 10.76
C ASP A 38 -8.07 -7.55 9.49
N PHE A 39 -7.04 -7.35 8.66
CA PHE A 39 -7.21 -6.64 7.39
C PHE A 39 -8.26 -7.30 6.48
N GLY A 40 -8.56 -8.58 6.65
CA GLY A 40 -9.62 -9.27 5.90
C GLY A 40 -10.98 -8.59 6.04
N GLN A 41 -11.29 -7.99 7.20
CA GLN A 41 -12.52 -7.22 7.41
C GLN A 41 -12.52 -5.93 6.56
N ILE A 42 -11.38 -5.25 6.48
CA ILE A 42 -11.20 -4.05 5.65
C ILE A 42 -11.27 -4.43 4.15
N ALA A 43 -10.58 -5.50 3.76
CA ALA A 43 -10.53 -5.96 2.37
C ALA A 43 -11.92 -6.29 1.80
N ARG A 44 -12.85 -6.79 2.63
CA ARG A 44 -14.26 -7.03 2.24
C ARG A 44 -14.98 -5.74 1.86
N SER A 45 -14.70 -4.62 2.53
CA SER A 45 -15.35 -3.33 2.23
C SER A 45 -14.96 -2.74 0.88
N ILE A 46 -13.92 -3.29 0.23
CA ILE A 46 -13.41 -2.85 -1.07
C ILE A 46 -13.39 -3.99 -2.13
N GLU A 47 -14.10 -5.10 -1.90
CA GLU A 47 -14.18 -6.21 -2.88
C GLU A 47 -14.76 -5.75 -4.21
N ASN A 48 -15.81 -4.91 -4.19
CA ASN A 48 -16.39 -4.31 -5.39
C ASN A 48 -15.36 -3.49 -6.19
N VAL A 49 -14.45 -2.78 -5.50
CA VAL A 49 -13.39 -2.01 -6.16
C VAL A 49 -12.39 -2.94 -6.84
N ALA A 50 -12.08 -4.08 -6.20
CA ALA A 50 -11.22 -5.11 -6.79
C ALA A 50 -11.85 -5.73 -8.05
N GLU A 51 -13.15 -6.02 -8.01
CA GLU A 51 -13.92 -6.53 -9.17
C GLU A 51 -13.88 -5.54 -10.32
N GLU A 52 -14.21 -4.28 -10.07
CA GLU A 52 -14.17 -3.22 -11.07
C GLU A 52 -12.77 -2.99 -11.62
N PHE A 53 -11.73 -3.02 -10.77
CA PHE A 53 -10.34 -2.88 -11.19
C PHE A 53 -9.94 -4.02 -12.12
N MET A 54 -10.18 -5.27 -11.72
CA MET A 54 -9.81 -6.45 -12.52
C MET A 54 -10.63 -6.59 -13.80
N ALA A 55 -11.90 -6.15 -13.82
CA ALA A 55 -12.73 -6.15 -15.03
C ALA A 55 -12.16 -5.26 -16.16
N ARG A 56 -11.29 -4.31 -15.83
CA ARG A 56 -10.62 -3.43 -16.81
C ARG A 56 -9.28 -3.99 -17.30
N GLN A 57 -8.80 -5.10 -16.71
CA GLN A 57 -7.52 -5.69 -17.08
C GLN A 57 -7.69 -6.78 -18.15
N PRO A 58 -6.66 -7.04 -18.96
CA PRO A 58 -6.70 -8.06 -20.00
C PRO A 58 -6.53 -9.47 -19.37
N LEU A 59 -7.55 -9.96 -18.71
CA LEU A 59 -7.57 -11.31 -18.14
C LEU A 59 -7.84 -12.36 -19.24
N VAL A 60 -6.77 -12.87 -19.80
CA VAL A 60 -6.84 -13.94 -20.82
C VAL A 60 -6.69 -15.30 -20.14
N CYS A 61 -7.57 -16.26 -20.47
CA CYS A 61 -7.47 -17.61 -19.95
C CYS A 61 -6.10 -18.22 -20.26
N GLY A 62 -5.45 -18.80 -19.27
CA GLY A 62 -4.08 -19.32 -19.36
C GLY A 62 -2.97 -18.30 -19.12
N ALA A 63 -3.27 -17.00 -19.08
CA ALA A 63 -2.26 -15.98 -18.76
C ALA A 63 -1.71 -16.18 -17.34
N ARG A 64 -0.43 -15.85 -17.16
CA ARG A 64 0.23 -15.89 -15.84
C ARG A 64 0.09 -14.51 -15.18
N VAL A 65 -0.58 -14.49 -14.04
CA VAL A 65 -0.84 -13.26 -13.27
C VAL A 65 -0.14 -13.33 -11.91
N LEU A 66 0.49 -12.23 -11.50
CA LEU A 66 1.04 -12.06 -10.15
C LEU A 66 0.28 -10.96 -9.42
N ASP A 67 -0.21 -11.25 -8.23
CA ASP A 67 -0.79 -10.28 -7.30
C ASP A 67 0.25 -9.93 -6.23
N VAL A 68 0.79 -8.70 -6.27
CA VAL A 68 1.86 -8.22 -5.38
C VAL A 68 1.27 -7.45 -4.22
N ALA A 69 1.63 -7.82 -2.98
CA ALA A 69 1.00 -7.39 -1.74
C ALA A 69 -0.50 -7.71 -1.78
N CYS A 70 -0.79 -8.99 -2.00
CA CYS A 70 -2.12 -9.50 -2.33
C CYS A 70 -3.10 -9.48 -1.15
N GLY A 71 -2.62 -9.24 0.07
CA GLY A 71 -3.44 -9.30 1.27
C GLY A 71 -4.17 -10.63 1.39
N THR A 72 -5.49 -10.57 1.46
CA THR A 72 -6.36 -11.76 1.52
C THR A 72 -6.77 -12.30 0.14
N GLY A 73 -6.09 -11.88 -0.94
CA GLY A 73 -6.21 -12.45 -2.29
C GLY A 73 -7.37 -11.94 -3.12
N ASN A 74 -7.86 -10.70 -2.90
CA ASN A 74 -9.00 -10.15 -3.65
C ASN A 74 -8.76 -10.18 -5.16
N LEU A 75 -7.61 -9.69 -5.66
CA LEU A 75 -7.31 -9.70 -7.10
C LEU A 75 -6.95 -11.10 -7.61
N ALA A 76 -6.15 -11.83 -6.83
CA ALA A 76 -5.70 -13.18 -7.18
C ALA A 76 -6.89 -14.15 -7.43
N ILE A 77 -7.90 -14.11 -6.56
CA ILE A 77 -9.09 -14.93 -6.68
C ILE A 77 -9.88 -14.58 -7.96
N ILE A 78 -10.02 -13.29 -8.27
CA ILE A 78 -10.71 -12.84 -9.49
C ILE A 78 -9.93 -13.30 -10.74
N ALA A 79 -8.62 -13.14 -10.78
CA ALA A 79 -7.79 -13.61 -11.89
C ALA A 79 -7.92 -15.13 -12.10
N ALA A 80 -7.87 -15.91 -11.01
CA ALA A 80 -8.00 -17.37 -11.07
C ALA A 80 -9.40 -17.82 -11.55
N ARG A 81 -10.48 -17.13 -11.15
CA ARG A 81 -11.85 -17.36 -11.66
C ARG A 81 -11.96 -17.12 -13.16
N ASN A 82 -11.13 -16.25 -13.72
CA ASN A 82 -11.03 -16.00 -15.17
C ASN A 82 -10.09 -16.97 -15.90
N GLY A 83 -9.67 -18.06 -15.25
CA GLY A 83 -8.84 -19.11 -15.86
C GLY A 83 -7.36 -18.77 -15.96
N CYS A 84 -6.87 -17.74 -15.27
CA CYS A 84 -5.45 -17.42 -15.22
C CYS A 84 -4.68 -18.38 -14.29
N THR A 85 -3.39 -18.56 -14.56
CA THR A 85 -2.44 -19.19 -13.62
C THR A 85 -1.90 -18.10 -12.70
N VAL A 86 -2.21 -18.18 -11.40
CA VAL A 86 -2.01 -17.05 -10.48
C VAL A 86 -1.02 -17.37 -9.38
N GLY A 87 -0.09 -16.44 -9.16
CA GLY A 87 0.70 -16.30 -7.94
C GLY A 87 0.26 -15.09 -7.14
N GLY A 88 0.38 -15.15 -5.81
CA GLY A 88 0.14 -14.02 -4.92
C GLY A 88 1.20 -13.94 -3.85
N ILE A 89 1.70 -12.75 -3.55
CA ILE A 89 2.64 -12.54 -2.44
C ILE A 89 2.18 -11.44 -1.50
N ASP A 90 2.47 -11.64 -0.22
CA ASP A 90 2.32 -10.61 0.80
C ASP A 90 3.40 -10.80 1.89
N ILE A 91 3.78 -9.72 2.57
CA ILE A 91 4.75 -9.78 3.67
C ILE A 91 4.11 -10.32 4.96
N ALA A 92 2.78 -10.23 5.10
CA ALA A 92 2.03 -10.63 6.28
C ALA A 92 1.57 -12.08 6.18
N SER A 93 2.11 -12.95 7.04
CA SER A 93 1.85 -14.38 7.03
C SER A 93 0.38 -14.73 7.32
N ASN A 94 -0.27 -13.98 8.21
CA ASN A 94 -1.67 -14.17 8.55
C ASN A 94 -2.61 -13.82 7.36
N LEU A 95 -2.25 -12.85 6.53
CA LEU A 95 -3.01 -12.50 5.32
C LEU A 95 -2.87 -13.59 4.26
N ILE A 96 -1.66 -14.13 4.06
CA ILE A 96 -1.42 -15.28 3.19
C ILE A 96 -2.22 -16.51 3.65
N ALA A 97 -2.31 -16.76 4.95
CA ALA A 97 -3.13 -17.85 5.48
C ALA A 97 -4.62 -17.65 5.15
N GLN A 98 -5.15 -16.43 5.30
CA GLN A 98 -6.52 -16.08 4.92
C GLN A 98 -6.73 -16.20 3.40
N ALA A 99 -5.79 -15.74 2.57
CA ALA A 99 -5.87 -15.86 1.12
C ALA A 99 -5.97 -17.32 0.67
N ARG A 100 -5.14 -18.19 1.25
CA ARG A 100 -5.19 -19.66 1.00
C ARG A 100 -6.53 -20.26 1.40
N ALA A 101 -7.07 -19.91 2.57
CA ALA A 101 -8.36 -20.40 3.04
C ALA A 101 -9.49 -19.96 2.09
N ARG A 102 -9.54 -18.69 1.69
CA ARG A 102 -10.52 -18.14 0.75
C ARG A 102 -10.45 -18.82 -0.62
N ALA A 103 -9.25 -19.06 -1.15
CA ALA A 103 -9.08 -19.77 -2.42
C ALA A 103 -9.55 -21.23 -2.33
N ALA A 104 -9.26 -21.92 -1.21
CA ALA A 104 -9.69 -23.29 -0.97
C ALA A 104 -11.22 -23.41 -0.88
N GLU A 105 -11.90 -22.47 -0.20
CA GLU A 105 -13.38 -22.43 -0.11
C GLU A 105 -14.04 -22.40 -1.49
N VAL A 106 -13.43 -21.69 -2.46
CA VAL A 106 -13.93 -21.61 -3.83
C VAL A 106 -13.23 -22.57 -4.80
N LYS A 107 -12.44 -23.51 -4.28
CA LYS A 107 -11.73 -24.59 -5.03
C LYS A 107 -10.80 -24.06 -6.12
N LEU A 108 -10.16 -22.93 -5.88
CA LEU A 108 -9.15 -22.36 -6.78
C LEU A 108 -7.74 -22.73 -6.32
N ASN A 109 -6.87 -23.06 -7.28
CA ASN A 109 -5.46 -23.31 -7.03
C ASN A 109 -4.64 -22.04 -7.35
N ILE A 110 -4.14 -21.38 -6.29
CA ILE A 110 -3.35 -20.15 -6.38
C ILE A 110 -2.08 -20.34 -5.55
N ASP A 111 -0.92 -20.01 -6.12
CA ASP A 111 0.38 -20.13 -5.44
C ASP A 111 0.62 -18.91 -4.55
N PHE A 112 0.12 -18.92 -3.31
CA PHE A 112 0.35 -17.85 -2.34
C PHE A 112 1.63 -18.07 -1.53
N LYS A 113 2.48 -17.02 -1.46
CA LYS A 113 3.74 -17.03 -0.71
C LYS A 113 3.87 -15.81 0.20
N GLU A 114 4.40 -16.03 1.41
CA GLU A 114 4.93 -14.93 2.21
C GLU A 114 6.23 -14.47 1.55
N ALA A 115 6.27 -13.21 1.10
CA ALA A 115 7.43 -12.64 0.42
C ALA A 115 7.42 -11.11 0.45
N ASP A 116 8.60 -10.54 0.13
CA ASP A 116 8.83 -9.10 0.06
C ASP A 116 8.65 -8.60 -1.39
N ALA A 117 7.84 -7.57 -1.59
CA ALA A 117 7.66 -6.95 -2.91
C ALA A 117 8.92 -6.27 -3.46
N GLU A 118 9.94 -6.03 -2.62
CA GLU A 118 11.25 -5.53 -3.04
C GLU A 118 12.27 -6.65 -3.33
N ALA A 119 11.86 -7.93 -3.26
CA ALA A 119 12.68 -9.10 -3.57
C ALA A 119 11.74 -10.25 -3.95
N LEU A 120 11.10 -10.16 -5.12
CA LEU A 120 10.09 -11.11 -5.57
C LEU A 120 10.72 -12.49 -5.84
N PRO A 121 10.19 -13.60 -5.24
CA PRO A 121 10.75 -14.93 -5.36
C PRO A 121 10.35 -15.62 -6.69
N PHE A 122 10.49 -14.89 -7.80
CA PHE A 122 10.13 -15.35 -9.14
C PHE A 122 11.26 -15.04 -10.12
N ALA A 123 11.34 -15.84 -11.18
CA ALA A 123 12.27 -15.61 -12.28
C ALA A 123 11.90 -14.34 -13.08
N ASP A 124 12.86 -13.82 -13.81
CA ASP A 124 12.64 -12.73 -14.75
C ASP A 124 11.61 -13.15 -15.81
N GLU A 125 10.85 -12.18 -16.29
CA GLU A 125 9.94 -12.34 -17.43
C GLU A 125 8.94 -13.50 -17.28
N GLN A 126 8.41 -13.66 -16.07
CA GLN A 126 7.57 -14.81 -15.75
C GLN A 126 6.08 -14.54 -15.98
N PHE A 127 5.61 -13.30 -15.85
CA PHE A 127 4.19 -12.96 -15.81
C PHE A 127 3.75 -12.10 -16.99
N ASP A 128 2.55 -12.38 -17.50
CA ASP A 128 1.90 -11.62 -18.56
C ASP A 128 1.25 -10.35 -17.99
N LEU A 129 0.76 -10.42 -16.73
CA LEU A 129 0.18 -9.32 -16.00
C LEU A 129 0.63 -9.36 -14.53
N VAL A 130 1.10 -8.22 -14.02
CA VAL A 130 1.41 -8.04 -12.59
C VAL A 130 0.48 -6.97 -12.03
N VAL A 131 -0.25 -7.31 -10.97
CA VAL A 131 -1.23 -6.43 -10.34
C VAL A 131 -0.89 -6.13 -8.89
N SER A 132 -1.30 -4.96 -8.40
CA SER A 132 -1.30 -4.62 -6.97
C SER A 132 -2.37 -3.58 -6.69
N MET A 133 -3.20 -3.79 -5.69
CA MET A 133 -4.21 -2.82 -5.27
C MET A 133 -4.00 -2.41 -3.82
N PHE A 134 -3.62 -1.15 -3.62
CA PHE A 134 -3.39 -0.53 -2.31
C PHE A 134 -2.32 -1.23 -1.45
N GLY A 135 -1.40 -1.99 -2.08
CA GLY A 135 -0.39 -2.76 -1.38
C GLY A 135 1.04 -2.29 -1.67
N VAL A 136 1.49 -2.31 -2.92
CA VAL A 136 2.87 -1.96 -3.31
C VAL A 136 3.27 -0.54 -2.89
N MET A 137 2.30 0.36 -2.71
CA MET A 137 2.54 1.73 -2.27
C MET A 137 3.19 1.83 -0.87
N PHE A 138 3.10 0.79 -0.08
CA PHE A 138 3.67 0.77 1.28
C PHE A 138 5.11 0.26 1.34
N THR A 139 5.72 -0.12 0.22
CA THR A 139 7.13 -0.56 0.21
C THR A 139 8.07 0.59 0.61
N PRO A 140 9.06 0.34 1.48
CA PRO A 140 9.98 1.40 1.93
C PRO A 140 10.95 1.89 0.84
N ARG A 141 11.17 1.09 -0.22
CA ARG A 141 11.99 1.45 -1.38
C ARG A 141 11.17 1.30 -2.66
N PRO A 142 10.29 2.25 -2.98
CA PRO A 142 9.37 2.15 -4.11
C PRO A 142 10.06 1.98 -5.47
N GLU A 143 11.28 2.49 -5.64
CA GLU A 143 12.07 2.31 -6.86
C GLU A 143 12.56 0.85 -7.00
N VAL A 144 12.91 0.20 -5.89
CA VAL A 144 13.26 -1.23 -5.89
C VAL A 144 12.04 -2.08 -6.19
N ALA A 145 10.90 -1.75 -5.59
CA ALA A 145 9.65 -2.43 -5.90
C ALA A 145 9.27 -2.26 -7.39
N ALA A 146 9.40 -1.05 -7.95
CA ALA A 146 9.16 -0.81 -9.39
C ALA A 146 10.08 -1.64 -10.29
N ALA A 147 11.36 -1.75 -9.93
CA ALA A 147 12.34 -2.59 -10.65
C ALA A 147 11.98 -4.09 -10.57
N GLU A 148 11.50 -4.58 -9.44
CA GLU A 148 11.04 -5.95 -9.29
C GLU A 148 9.75 -6.22 -10.11
N LEU A 149 8.78 -5.30 -10.09
CA LEU A 149 7.60 -5.37 -10.96
C LEU A 149 8.02 -5.47 -12.44
N GLN A 150 8.98 -4.64 -12.86
CA GLN A 150 9.52 -4.69 -14.22
C GLN A 150 10.20 -6.04 -14.50
N ARG A 151 11.07 -6.49 -13.61
CA ARG A 151 11.88 -7.71 -13.80
C ARG A 151 11.02 -8.94 -14.03
N VAL A 152 9.97 -9.12 -13.22
CA VAL A 152 9.12 -10.31 -13.28
C VAL A 152 8.06 -10.26 -14.39
N THR A 153 7.75 -9.07 -14.92
CA THR A 153 6.81 -8.90 -16.04
C THR A 153 7.52 -9.25 -17.35
N LYS A 154 6.90 -9.99 -18.26
CA LYS A 154 7.43 -10.30 -19.59
C LYS A 154 7.55 -9.03 -20.46
N PRO A 155 8.50 -8.95 -21.42
CA PRO A 155 8.45 -7.94 -22.44
C PRO A 155 7.09 -7.93 -23.16
N GLY A 156 6.47 -6.74 -23.32
CA GLY A 156 5.11 -6.60 -23.82
C GLY A 156 4.00 -6.96 -22.82
N GLY A 157 4.32 -7.55 -21.68
CA GLY A 157 3.41 -7.75 -20.56
C GLY A 157 3.05 -6.44 -19.86
N GLN A 158 2.09 -6.47 -18.96
CA GLN A 158 1.58 -5.26 -18.32
C GLN A 158 1.70 -5.30 -16.79
N ILE A 159 1.86 -4.12 -16.22
CA ILE A 159 1.54 -3.88 -14.81
C ILE A 159 0.24 -3.11 -14.71
N ALA A 160 -0.59 -3.42 -13.69
CA ALA A 160 -1.77 -2.67 -13.35
C ALA A 160 -1.81 -2.44 -11.83
N LEU A 161 -1.74 -1.18 -11.42
CA LEU A 161 -1.65 -0.81 -10.00
C LEU A 161 -2.77 0.16 -9.63
N ALA A 162 -3.28 0.06 -8.41
CA ALA A 162 -4.20 1.02 -7.83
C ALA A 162 -3.60 1.55 -6.51
N ASN A 163 -3.49 2.87 -6.36
CA ASN A 163 -2.85 3.49 -5.21
C ASN A 163 -3.60 4.74 -4.78
N TRP A 164 -3.79 4.93 -3.47
CA TRP A 164 -4.50 6.08 -2.94
C TRP A 164 -3.79 7.39 -3.29
N THR A 165 -4.57 8.40 -3.69
CA THR A 165 -4.02 9.74 -4.00
C THR A 165 -3.79 10.55 -2.73
N PRO A 166 -2.78 11.45 -2.71
CA PRO A 166 -2.47 12.29 -1.55
C PRO A 166 -3.58 13.30 -1.21
N GLU A 167 -4.42 13.69 -2.18
CA GLU A 167 -5.55 14.62 -2.02
C GLU A 167 -6.86 13.92 -1.68
N GLY A 168 -6.96 12.61 -1.97
CA GLY A 168 -8.14 11.79 -1.70
C GLY A 168 -8.38 11.56 -0.21
N PHE A 169 -9.52 10.92 0.10
CA PHE A 169 -9.94 10.66 1.48
C PHE A 169 -8.86 9.92 2.30
N ILE A 170 -8.28 8.86 1.75
CA ILE A 170 -7.23 8.09 2.45
C ILE A 170 -5.96 8.93 2.63
N GLY A 171 -5.56 9.75 1.63
CA GLY A 171 -4.45 10.69 1.78
C GLY A 171 -4.68 11.69 2.91
N LYS A 172 -5.90 12.20 3.07
CA LYS A 172 -6.28 13.07 4.20
C LYS A 172 -6.23 12.33 5.53
N MET A 173 -6.66 11.06 5.59
CA MET A 173 -6.53 10.22 6.79
C MET A 173 -5.06 10.05 7.20
N PHE A 174 -4.15 9.85 6.24
CA PHE A 174 -2.71 9.81 6.53
C PHE A 174 -2.16 11.16 7.01
N LYS A 175 -2.73 12.29 6.56
CA LYS A 175 -2.36 13.62 7.10
C LYS A 175 -2.81 13.77 8.56
N VAL A 176 -3.99 13.25 8.92
CA VAL A 176 -4.45 13.20 10.34
C VAL A 176 -3.45 12.37 11.16
N PHE A 177 -3.10 11.15 10.75
CA PHE A 177 -2.09 10.36 11.47
C PHE A 177 -0.77 11.11 11.64
N LYS A 178 -0.28 11.78 10.59
CA LYS A 178 0.97 12.55 10.64
C LYS A 178 0.93 13.71 11.65
N ALA A 179 -0.24 14.29 11.91
CA ALA A 179 -0.40 15.36 12.89
C ALA A 179 -0.26 14.86 14.34
N HIS A 180 -0.59 13.60 14.60
CA HIS A 180 -0.61 13.01 15.94
C HIS A 180 0.59 12.09 16.24
N LEU A 181 1.26 11.58 15.21
CA LEU A 181 2.34 10.60 15.36
C LEU A 181 3.72 11.22 15.13
N PRO A 182 4.78 10.66 15.72
CA PRO A 182 6.14 11.02 15.37
C PRO A 182 6.39 10.88 13.85
N PRO A 183 7.31 11.68 13.29
CA PRO A 183 7.67 11.55 11.88
C PRO A 183 8.20 10.13 11.58
N PRO A 184 7.96 9.63 10.37
CA PRO A 184 8.51 8.34 9.95
C PRO A 184 10.04 8.38 9.97
N PRO A 185 10.73 7.22 9.99
CA PRO A 185 12.18 7.16 9.91
C PRO A 185 12.71 7.93 8.70
N ALA A 186 13.85 8.62 8.89
CA ALA A 186 14.47 9.38 7.80
C ALA A 186 14.77 8.47 6.60
N GLY A 187 14.53 8.98 5.39
CA GLY A 187 14.76 8.27 4.14
C GLY A 187 13.65 7.29 3.71
N VAL A 188 12.57 7.13 4.50
CA VAL A 188 11.39 6.36 4.06
C VAL A 188 10.42 7.32 3.36
N PRO A 189 10.15 7.12 2.05
CA PRO A 189 9.24 7.98 1.31
C PRO A 189 7.78 7.76 1.74
N SER A 190 6.95 8.77 1.47
CA SER A 190 5.51 8.65 1.70
C SER A 190 4.90 7.57 0.80
N PRO A 191 4.03 6.69 1.32
CA PRO A 191 3.29 5.74 0.50
C PRO A 191 2.42 6.44 -0.55
N MET A 192 2.00 7.68 -0.31
CA MET A 192 1.18 8.47 -1.24
C MET A 192 1.90 8.84 -2.54
N GLY A 193 3.23 8.67 -2.65
CA GLY A 193 3.98 8.89 -3.89
C GLY A 193 3.55 7.99 -5.05
N TRP A 194 3.00 6.81 -4.79
CA TRP A 194 2.40 5.96 -5.82
C TRP A 194 1.02 6.45 -6.31
N GLY A 195 0.39 7.38 -5.59
CA GLY A 195 -0.85 8.05 -5.99
C GLY A 195 -0.62 9.43 -6.62
N ASP A 196 0.64 9.88 -6.75
CA ASP A 196 1.02 11.13 -7.40
C ASP A 196 1.49 10.89 -8.83
N GLU A 197 0.85 11.54 -9.80
CA GLU A 197 1.08 11.28 -11.23
C GLU A 197 2.52 11.60 -11.68
N ALA A 198 3.10 12.69 -11.16
CA ALA A 198 4.45 13.11 -11.55
C ALA A 198 5.48 12.10 -11.04
N THR A 199 5.38 11.72 -9.77
CA THR A 199 6.23 10.71 -9.12
C THR A 199 6.13 9.36 -9.82
N VAL A 200 4.91 8.93 -10.21
CA VAL A 200 4.71 7.66 -10.93
C VAL A 200 5.36 7.70 -12.31
N ARG A 201 5.21 8.80 -13.06
CA ARG A 201 5.85 8.94 -14.39
C ARG A 201 7.37 8.87 -14.29
N GLU A 202 7.97 9.55 -13.30
CA GLU A 202 9.40 9.48 -13.03
C GLU A 202 9.83 8.04 -12.68
N ARG A 203 9.10 7.36 -11.80
CA ARG A 203 9.40 6.00 -11.34
C ARG A 203 9.32 4.96 -12.44
N LEU A 204 8.40 5.11 -13.38
CA LEU A 204 8.17 4.16 -14.48
C LEU A 204 8.82 4.58 -15.79
N GLN A 205 9.56 5.70 -15.86
CA GLN A 205 10.17 6.22 -17.09
C GLN A 205 11.16 5.25 -17.76
N HIS A 206 11.77 4.38 -16.95
CA HIS A 206 12.69 3.36 -17.42
C HIS A 206 12.04 1.98 -17.32
N GLY A 207 12.00 1.26 -18.45
CA GLY A 207 11.49 -0.11 -18.53
C GLY A 207 9.99 -0.25 -18.76
N PHE A 208 9.24 0.86 -18.81
CA PHE A 208 7.82 0.84 -19.16
C PHE A 208 7.47 1.86 -20.23
N THR A 209 6.54 1.47 -21.10
CA THR A 209 5.93 2.29 -22.15
C THR A 209 4.42 2.34 -21.96
N ASN A 210 3.72 3.17 -22.74
CA ASN A 210 2.26 3.29 -22.70
C ASN A 210 1.69 3.53 -21.29
N VAL A 211 2.40 4.31 -20.46
CA VAL A 211 1.98 4.60 -19.08
C VAL A 211 0.69 5.43 -19.11
N ARG A 212 -0.41 4.79 -18.71
CA ARG A 212 -1.73 5.41 -18.55
C ARG A 212 -2.01 5.59 -17.08
N LEU A 213 -2.36 6.80 -16.70
CA LEU A 213 -2.73 7.19 -15.34
C LEU A 213 -4.18 7.67 -15.38
N THR A 214 -5.04 7.07 -14.56
CA THR A 214 -6.46 7.41 -14.51
C THR A 214 -6.90 7.55 -13.05
N ARG A 215 -7.42 8.72 -12.67
CA ARG A 215 -8.04 8.90 -11.36
C ARG A 215 -9.37 8.18 -11.32
N ARG A 216 -9.59 7.42 -10.26
CA ARG A 216 -10.79 6.63 -10.01
C ARG A 216 -11.28 6.87 -8.60
N THR A 217 -12.53 6.50 -8.34
CA THR A 217 -13.14 6.61 -7.03
C THR A 217 -13.59 5.25 -6.53
N ALA A 218 -13.09 4.86 -5.36
CA ALA A 218 -13.59 3.73 -4.60
C ALA A 218 -14.73 4.18 -3.69
N GLN A 219 -15.90 3.57 -3.82
CA GLN A 219 -17.02 3.81 -2.91
C GLN A 219 -16.92 2.87 -1.73
N MET A 220 -16.50 3.39 -0.57
CA MET A 220 -16.36 2.63 0.66
C MET A 220 -17.62 2.80 1.50
N ARG A 221 -18.36 1.70 1.74
CA ARG A 221 -19.64 1.70 2.43
C ARG A 221 -19.60 0.91 3.71
N TYR A 222 -20.11 1.49 4.78
CA TYR A 222 -20.17 0.89 6.10
C TYR A 222 -21.60 1.01 6.66
N PRO A 223 -22.16 -0.09 7.22
CA PRO A 223 -23.52 -0.11 7.78
C PRO A 223 -23.58 0.52 9.18
N PHE A 224 -22.69 1.45 9.49
CA PHE A 224 -22.57 2.09 10.78
C PHE A 224 -22.12 3.56 10.64
N SER A 225 -22.28 4.33 11.72
CA SER A 225 -21.99 5.78 11.77
C SER A 225 -20.50 6.08 11.55
N PRO A 226 -20.13 7.35 11.23
CA PRO A 226 -18.75 7.79 11.17
C PRO A 226 -17.91 7.44 12.40
N ALA A 227 -18.45 7.60 13.60
CA ALA A 227 -17.76 7.25 14.84
C ALA A 227 -17.49 5.74 14.95
N GLU A 228 -18.48 4.92 14.66
CA GLU A 228 -18.34 3.46 14.65
C GLU A 228 -17.42 3.00 13.51
N THR A 229 -17.38 3.71 12.37
CA THR A 229 -16.40 3.46 11.28
C THR A 229 -14.97 3.67 11.79
N VAL A 230 -14.72 4.71 12.57
CA VAL A 230 -13.39 4.92 13.18
C VAL A 230 -13.02 3.77 14.12
N GLU A 231 -13.96 3.28 14.96
CA GLU A 231 -13.71 2.14 15.84
C GLU A 231 -13.50 0.84 15.05
N PHE A 232 -14.21 0.63 13.94
CA PHE A 232 -13.99 -0.49 13.03
C PHE A 232 -12.55 -0.47 12.46
N PHE A 233 -12.07 0.69 11.99
CA PHE A 233 -10.69 0.84 11.54
C PHE A 233 -9.68 0.67 12.68
N ARG A 234 -9.98 1.19 13.87
CA ARG A 234 -9.15 1.02 15.06
C ARG A 234 -9.00 -0.45 15.45
N GLN A 235 -10.04 -1.25 15.29
CA GLN A 235 -10.04 -2.67 15.63
C GLN A 235 -9.34 -3.53 14.57
N TYR A 236 -9.59 -3.27 13.29
CA TYR A 236 -9.23 -4.20 12.21
C TYR A 236 -8.11 -3.71 11.28
N TYR A 237 -7.93 -2.41 11.14
CA TYR A 237 -6.91 -1.86 10.24
C TYR A 237 -5.59 -1.65 10.97
N GLY A 238 -4.59 -2.48 10.66
CA GLY A 238 -3.29 -2.49 11.33
C GLY A 238 -2.64 -1.10 11.50
N PRO A 239 -2.55 -0.25 10.46
CA PRO A 239 -2.03 1.11 10.61
C PRO A 239 -2.78 1.96 11.65
N THR A 240 -4.12 1.92 11.67
CA THR A 240 -4.92 2.65 12.66
C THR A 240 -4.73 2.09 14.07
N LEU A 241 -4.77 0.75 14.20
CA LEU A 241 -4.53 0.07 15.49
C LEU A 241 -3.17 0.47 16.09
N LYS A 242 -2.11 0.44 15.26
CA LYS A 242 -0.75 0.83 15.69
C LYS A 242 -0.65 2.32 16.01
N ALA A 243 -1.35 3.19 15.24
CA ALA A 243 -1.40 4.62 15.53
C ALA A 243 -1.97 4.88 16.94
N PHE A 244 -3.12 4.30 17.26
CA PHE A 244 -3.71 4.43 18.60
C PHE A 244 -2.81 3.84 19.69
N ALA A 245 -2.22 2.66 19.49
CA ALA A 245 -1.36 2.00 20.47
C ALA A 245 -0.06 2.78 20.78
N ALA A 246 0.36 3.68 19.91
CA ALA A 246 1.55 4.52 20.11
C ALA A 246 1.28 5.77 20.94
N LEU A 247 0.04 6.07 21.30
CA LEU A 247 -0.40 7.31 21.92
C LEU A 247 -0.90 7.08 23.36
N ASP A 248 -0.77 8.08 24.22
CA ASP A 248 -1.42 8.11 25.53
C ASP A 248 -2.95 8.35 25.38
N ALA A 249 -3.69 8.22 26.48
CA ALA A 249 -5.16 8.31 26.47
C ALA A 249 -5.68 9.66 25.94
N ALA A 250 -5.03 10.76 26.26
CA ALA A 250 -5.46 12.10 25.80
C ALA A 250 -5.20 12.28 24.31
N ALA A 251 -4.05 11.86 23.82
CA ALA A 251 -3.69 11.89 22.40
C ALA A 251 -4.53 10.89 21.58
N GLN A 252 -4.91 9.73 22.13
CA GLN A 252 -5.84 8.80 21.50
C GLN A 252 -7.21 9.44 21.29
N GLU A 253 -7.75 10.18 22.25
CA GLU A 253 -9.05 10.86 22.13
C GLU A 253 -8.97 11.99 21.10
N ALA A 254 -7.87 12.74 21.07
CA ALA A 254 -7.65 13.77 20.05
C ALA A 254 -7.59 13.18 18.64
N LEU A 255 -6.82 12.09 18.43
CA LEU A 255 -6.76 11.37 17.16
C LEU A 255 -8.14 10.84 16.76
N ARG A 256 -8.86 10.25 17.72
CA ARG A 256 -10.22 9.74 17.52
C ARG A 256 -11.17 10.82 17.04
N HIS A 257 -11.14 11.98 17.70
CA HIS A 257 -11.95 13.13 17.35
C HIS A 257 -11.70 13.58 15.90
N ASP A 258 -10.44 13.81 15.53
CA ASP A 258 -10.06 14.27 14.19
C ASP A 258 -10.44 13.26 13.09
N LEU A 259 -10.31 11.95 13.38
CA LEU A 259 -10.74 10.91 12.44
C LEU A 259 -12.27 10.89 12.27
N ILE A 260 -13.04 11.10 13.34
CA ILE A 260 -14.51 11.20 13.28
C ILE A 260 -14.93 12.44 12.50
N GLU A 261 -14.26 13.59 12.72
CA GLU A 261 -14.50 14.79 11.94
C GLU A 261 -14.23 14.57 10.45
N LEU A 262 -13.10 13.93 10.11
CA LEU A 262 -12.76 13.59 8.73
C LEU A 262 -13.83 12.68 8.09
N GLN A 263 -14.23 11.62 8.80
CA GLN A 263 -15.27 10.69 8.33
C GLN A 263 -16.60 11.42 8.12
N THR A 264 -17.00 12.26 9.08
CA THR A 264 -18.26 13.01 9.03
C THR A 264 -18.27 14.02 7.88
N ALA A 265 -17.17 14.76 7.70
CA ALA A 265 -17.05 15.76 6.63
C ALA A 265 -17.07 15.17 5.21
N HIS A 266 -16.69 13.88 5.07
CA HIS A 266 -16.65 13.19 3.77
C HIS A 266 -17.78 12.15 3.63
N ASN A 267 -18.66 12.01 4.61
CA ASN A 267 -19.78 11.08 4.55
C ASN A 267 -20.86 11.57 3.57
N ILE A 268 -21.08 10.81 2.51
CA ILE A 268 -22.10 11.06 1.48
C ILE A 268 -23.30 10.10 1.59
N ALA A 269 -23.34 9.26 2.63
CA ALA A 269 -24.42 8.32 2.85
C ALA A 269 -25.78 9.04 3.01
N LYS A 270 -26.81 8.51 2.37
CA LYS A 270 -28.16 9.03 2.46
C LYS A 270 -28.96 8.41 3.61
N THR A 271 -28.54 7.25 4.08
CA THR A 271 -29.18 6.52 5.19
C THR A 271 -28.60 6.99 6.51
N PRO A 272 -29.42 7.50 7.45
CA PRO A 272 -28.96 7.86 8.79
C PRO A 272 -28.26 6.68 9.49
N GLY A 273 -27.19 6.97 10.23
CA GLY A 273 -26.44 5.94 10.96
C GLY A 273 -25.51 5.07 10.09
N THR A 274 -25.32 5.44 8.81
CA THR A 274 -24.38 4.75 7.91
C THR A 274 -23.28 5.69 7.44
N THR A 275 -22.20 5.14 6.93
CA THR A 275 -21.07 5.89 6.36
C THR A 275 -20.81 5.43 4.93
N GLU A 276 -20.71 6.37 4.00
CA GLU A 276 -20.24 6.18 2.65
C GLU A 276 -19.22 7.26 2.32
N VAL A 277 -18.03 6.89 1.91
CA VAL A 277 -16.98 7.84 1.51
C VAL A 277 -16.44 7.51 0.12
N ALA A 278 -16.25 8.56 -0.67
CA ALA A 278 -15.62 8.49 -1.97
C ALA A 278 -14.11 8.65 -1.80
N ALA A 279 -13.35 7.54 -1.93
CA ALA A 279 -11.91 7.52 -1.80
C ALA A 279 -11.25 7.50 -3.18
N GLU A 280 -10.54 8.57 -3.54
CA GLU A 280 -9.84 8.66 -4.81
C GLU A 280 -8.56 7.82 -4.81
N TYR A 281 -8.34 7.11 -5.92
CA TYR A 281 -7.10 6.41 -6.20
C TYR A 281 -6.61 6.65 -7.62
N LEU A 282 -5.32 6.48 -7.85
CA LEU A 282 -4.69 6.49 -9.15
C LEU A 282 -4.58 5.06 -9.67
N GLU A 283 -5.27 4.77 -10.78
CA GLU A 283 -5.10 3.55 -11.56
C GLU A 283 -3.95 3.76 -12.53
N ILE A 284 -2.96 2.89 -12.48
CA ILE A 284 -1.74 2.92 -13.28
C ILE A 284 -1.74 1.67 -14.14
N VAL A 285 -1.67 1.82 -15.46
CA VAL A 285 -1.45 0.70 -16.38
C VAL A 285 -0.26 1.04 -17.27
N ALA A 286 0.73 0.15 -17.33
CA ALA A 286 1.92 0.35 -18.14
C ALA A 286 2.36 -0.96 -18.77
N THR A 287 2.97 -0.87 -19.97
CA THR A 287 3.49 -2.01 -20.71
C THR A 287 4.99 -2.10 -20.49
N ARG A 288 5.53 -3.26 -20.16
CA ARG A 288 6.97 -3.46 -20.10
C ARG A 288 7.59 -3.35 -21.49
N SER A 289 8.67 -2.58 -21.59
CA SER A 289 9.47 -2.39 -22.83
C SER A 289 10.15 -3.68 -23.24
#